data_62ecb8ac74f6616b608d2216df1be40d
#
_entry.id   62ecb8ac74f6616b608d2216df1be40d
#
_cell.length_a   1.000
_cell.length_b   1.000
_cell.length_c   1.000
_cell.angle_alpha   90.00
_cell.angle_beta   90.00
_cell.angle_gamma   90.00
#
_symmetry.space_group_name_H-M   'P 1'
#
loop_
_entity.id
_entity.type
_entity.pdbx_description
1 polymer ?
#
loop_
_entity_poly.entity_id
_entity_poly.type
_entity_poly.pdbx_seq_one_letter_code
_entity_poly.pdbx_strand_id
1 'polypeptide(L)'
;MPPTRPAMKRSLSANTSFPGPSSPSKLTHSEKKLRIASSYSSESPYPTYPHPTAVEAHAIYTILANEHPQHVRSKTNPKATNNSAKTCGSSENVIDSLIGVILSQNTSGRNSSGAKTSLDAAFGRHNFAAIAESPTERVVEAIRQGGLANKKAATIQKLLTSIKERHGEYSLQYLAEQNMTDEEIMKELISYDGVGPKTASCVLLFCLGRDSFAVDTHVFRLSKLLGWVPAKADRVMAQAHLDRRIPDEVKYGLHVLMVQHGRVCKGCKKSGSKEPCVLKEYMKSTAAKAGHEGDDLPVKDDE
;
A
#
# COMPACT_ATOMS: atom_id res chain seq x y z
N MET A 1 -65.43 -42.22 54.49
CA MET A 1 -65.14 -41.36 53.34
C MET A 1 -64.42 -40.09 53.84
N PRO A 2 -63.18 -39.86 53.55
CA PRO A 2 -62.48 -38.63 53.89
C PRO A 2 -62.65 -37.58 52.77
N PRO A 3 -62.53 -36.28 53.08
CA PRO A 3 -62.87 -35.18 52.16
C PRO A 3 -61.67 -34.86 51.19
N THR A 4 -62.07 -34.54 50.01
CA THR A 4 -61.19 -34.14 48.88
C THR A 4 -60.64 -32.74 49.10
N ARG A 5 -59.29 -32.56 48.92
CA ARG A 5 -58.59 -31.29 48.88
C ARG A 5 -58.78 -30.60 47.51
N PRO A 6 -58.86 -29.27 47.48
CA PRO A 6 -58.96 -28.55 46.19
C PRO A 6 -57.56 -28.32 45.58
N ALA A 7 -57.52 -28.40 44.24
CA ALA A 7 -56.32 -28.25 43.42
C ALA A 7 -55.85 -26.76 43.39
N MET A 8 -54.56 -26.58 43.67
CA MET A 8 -53.89 -25.29 43.60
C MET A 8 -53.54 -24.98 42.17
N LYS A 9 -54.06 -23.88 41.61
CA LYS A 9 -53.69 -23.36 40.26
C LYS A 9 -52.28 -22.80 40.33
N ARG A 10 -51.37 -23.40 39.53
CA ARG A 10 -50.04 -22.84 39.26
C ARG A 10 -50.22 -21.65 38.28
N SER A 11 -49.77 -20.46 38.69
CA SER A 11 -49.57 -19.29 37.84
C SER A 11 -48.38 -19.52 36.96
N LEU A 12 -48.58 -19.41 35.62
CA LEU A 12 -47.53 -19.33 34.61
C LEU A 12 -46.87 -17.96 34.70
N SER A 13 -45.65 -17.88 35.23
CA SER A 13 -44.78 -16.74 35.10
C SER A 13 -44.21 -16.71 33.69
N ALA A 14 -44.55 -15.70 32.90
CA ALA A 14 -43.97 -15.43 31.60
C ALA A 14 -42.51 -15.04 31.78
N ASN A 15 -41.61 -15.92 31.37
CA ASN A 15 -40.17 -15.65 31.27
C ASN A 15 -39.95 -14.79 30.00
N THR A 16 -39.96 -13.46 30.13
CA THR A 16 -39.43 -12.56 29.12
C THR A 16 -37.91 -12.56 29.22
N SER A 17 -37.26 -13.46 28.51
CA SER A 17 -35.82 -13.39 28.29
C SER A 17 -35.54 -12.25 27.31
N PHE A 18 -35.00 -11.14 27.82
CA PHE A 18 -34.37 -10.11 26.99
C PHE A 18 -33.14 -10.73 26.28
N PRO A 19 -32.94 -10.55 24.96
CA PRO A 19 -31.74 -10.96 24.33
C PRO A 19 -30.58 -10.15 24.90
N GLY A 20 -29.62 -10.85 25.50
CA GLY A 20 -28.39 -10.25 26.01
C GLY A 20 -27.63 -9.56 24.87
N PRO A 21 -26.76 -8.58 25.17
CA PRO A 21 -25.98 -7.86 24.16
C PRO A 21 -25.18 -8.86 23.33
N SER A 22 -25.47 -8.90 22.04
CA SER A 22 -24.72 -9.70 21.06
C SER A 22 -23.24 -9.32 21.13
N SER A 23 -22.38 -10.33 21.31
CA SER A 23 -20.93 -10.17 21.28
C SER A 23 -20.54 -9.37 20.02
N PRO A 24 -19.62 -8.39 20.12
CA PRO A 24 -19.22 -7.59 18.96
C PRO A 24 -18.70 -8.53 17.86
N SER A 25 -19.35 -8.53 16.72
CA SER A 25 -18.97 -9.33 15.55
C SER A 25 -17.51 -9.00 15.19
N LYS A 26 -16.68 -10.03 15.05
CA LYS A 26 -15.27 -9.84 14.66
C LYS A 26 -15.26 -9.20 13.26
N LEU A 27 -14.75 -7.97 13.19
CA LEU A 27 -14.57 -7.24 11.93
C LEU A 27 -13.87 -8.12 10.89
N THR A 28 -14.36 -8.10 9.67
CA THR A 28 -13.73 -8.75 8.52
C THR A 28 -12.34 -8.17 8.26
N HIS A 29 -11.53 -8.86 7.48
CA HIS A 29 -10.19 -8.38 7.15
C HIS A 29 -10.23 -7.05 6.36
N SER A 30 -11.21 -6.88 5.48
CA SER A 30 -11.46 -5.63 4.73
C SER A 30 -11.89 -4.49 5.64
N GLU A 31 -12.83 -4.71 6.56
CA GLU A 31 -13.27 -3.71 7.52
C GLU A 31 -12.14 -3.24 8.45
N LYS A 32 -11.26 -4.16 8.88
CA LYS A 32 -10.06 -3.78 9.65
C LYS A 32 -9.11 -2.90 8.84
N LYS A 33 -8.88 -3.23 7.56
CA LYS A 33 -8.03 -2.43 6.68
C LYS A 33 -8.62 -1.04 6.42
N LEU A 34 -9.92 -0.97 6.15
CA LEU A 34 -10.63 0.29 5.95
C LEU A 34 -10.59 1.17 7.20
N ARG A 35 -10.81 0.57 8.37
CA ARG A 35 -10.72 1.30 9.65
C ARG A 35 -9.32 1.83 9.91
N ILE A 36 -8.28 1.07 9.59
CA ILE A 36 -6.90 1.51 9.70
C ILE A 36 -6.61 2.62 8.68
N ALA A 37 -7.03 2.46 7.42
CA ALA A 37 -6.83 3.48 6.40
C ALA A 37 -7.56 4.79 6.75
N SER A 38 -8.81 4.74 7.20
CA SER A 38 -9.59 5.93 7.56
C SER A 38 -9.11 6.59 8.85
N SER A 39 -8.58 5.85 9.83
CA SER A 39 -8.06 6.46 11.05
C SER A 39 -6.76 7.25 10.86
N TYR A 40 -6.08 7.06 9.73
CA TYR A 40 -4.83 7.77 9.41
C TYR A 40 -4.94 8.67 8.17
N SER A 41 -6.15 8.90 7.66
CA SER A 41 -6.35 9.77 6.50
C SER A 41 -6.14 11.23 6.82
N SER A 42 -6.49 11.68 8.03
CA SER A 42 -6.40 13.07 8.45
C SER A 42 -5.11 13.42 9.20
N GLU A 43 -4.58 12.49 10.00
CA GLU A 43 -3.39 12.73 10.82
C GLU A 43 -2.37 11.59 10.74
N SER A 44 -1.11 11.94 10.95
CA SER A 44 -0.06 10.93 11.07
C SER A 44 -0.31 10.02 12.28
N PRO A 45 -0.13 8.69 12.18
CA PRO A 45 -0.15 7.80 13.33
C PRO A 45 0.95 8.11 14.37
N TYR A 46 1.90 8.96 14.00
CA TYR A 46 3.01 9.42 14.85
C TYR A 46 3.13 10.94 14.83
N PRO A 47 2.17 11.70 15.40
CA PRO A 47 2.11 13.15 15.24
C PRO A 47 3.32 13.87 15.86
N THR A 48 3.89 13.32 16.92
CA THR A 48 5.08 13.86 17.61
C THR A 48 6.40 13.39 17.00
N TYR A 49 6.39 12.46 16.05
CA TYR A 49 7.62 11.97 15.42
C TYR A 49 8.03 12.91 14.28
N PRO A 50 9.21 13.58 14.37
CA PRO A 50 9.53 14.71 13.50
C PRO A 50 10.02 14.31 12.10
N HIS A 51 10.48 13.07 11.90
CA HIS A 51 11.09 12.59 10.66
C HIS A 51 10.12 11.81 9.76
N PRO A 52 10.31 11.90 8.40
CA PRO A 52 11.23 12.80 7.75
C PRO A 52 10.77 14.24 7.81
N THR A 53 11.71 15.16 7.81
CA THR A 53 11.46 16.55 7.44
C THR A 53 11.44 16.68 5.91
N ALA A 54 10.89 17.79 5.39
CA ALA A 54 10.94 18.07 3.95
C ALA A 54 12.38 18.13 3.44
N VAL A 55 13.28 18.72 4.22
CA VAL A 55 14.72 18.83 3.88
C VAL A 55 15.36 17.44 3.75
N GLU A 56 15.08 16.54 4.68
CA GLU A 56 15.59 15.15 4.62
C GLU A 56 15.06 14.41 3.39
N ALA A 57 13.77 14.57 3.09
CA ALA A 57 13.17 13.92 1.91
C ALA A 57 13.82 14.39 0.61
N HIS A 58 14.03 15.70 0.44
CA HIS A 58 14.74 16.27 -0.71
C HIS A 58 16.21 15.85 -0.77
N ALA A 59 16.91 15.83 0.36
CA ALA A 59 18.30 15.39 0.42
C ALA A 59 18.44 13.92 -0.04
N ILE A 60 17.61 13.03 0.48
CA ILE A 60 17.61 11.60 0.09
C ILE A 60 17.20 11.43 -1.38
N TYR A 61 16.21 12.19 -1.87
CA TYR A 61 15.86 12.20 -3.29
C TYR A 61 17.07 12.55 -4.15
N THR A 62 17.79 13.63 -3.83
CA THR A 62 18.97 14.10 -4.58
C THR A 62 20.10 13.06 -4.56
N ILE A 63 20.40 12.50 -3.39
CA ILE A 63 21.44 11.47 -3.23
C ILE A 63 21.11 10.25 -4.07
N LEU A 64 19.87 9.78 -4.01
CA LEU A 64 19.46 8.61 -4.78
C LEU A 64 19.33 8.88 -6.29
N ALA A 65 18.99 10.12 -6.69
CA ALA A 65 18.98 10.54 -8.08
C ALA A 65 20.37 10.54 -8.70
N ASN A 66 21.37 10.98 -7.94
CA ASN A 66 22.79 10.96 -8.35
C ASN A 66 23.33 9.53 -8.41
N GLU A 67 22.94 8.66 -7.48
CA GLU A 67 23.34 7.24 -7.46
C GLU A 67 22.68 6.42 -8.58
N HIS A 68 21.46 6.78 -8.99
CA HIS A 68 20.65 6.04 -9.96
C HIS A 68 20.09 6.94 -11.06
N PRO A 69 20.91 7.70 -11.80
CA PRO A 69 20.44 8.71 -12.77
C PRO A 69 19.54 8.13 -13.86
N GLN A 70 19.76 6.87 -14.26
CA GLN A 70 18.94 6.16 -15.24
C GLN A 70 17.53 5.84 -14.77
N HIS A 71 17.25 5.98 -13.46
CA HIS A 71 15.95 5.73 -12.84
C HIS A 71 15.25 7.01 -12.39
N VAL A 72 15.85 8.16 -12.59
CA VAL A 72 15.18 9.44 -12.37
C VAL A 72 14.03 9.56 -13.35
N ARG A 73 12.83 9.75 -12.82
CA ARG A 73 11.60 9.87 -13.59
C ARG A 73 10.80 11.05 -13.11
N SER A 74 10.33 11.84 -14.05
CA SER A 74 9.28 12.82 -13.81
C SER A 74 7.92 12.12 -13.81
N LYS A 75 6.97 12.68 -13.06
CA LYS A 75 5.58 12.23 -13.05
C LYS A 75 5.02 12.42 -14.46
N THR A 76 4.67 11.32 -15.11
CA THR A 76 4.11 11.35 -16.47
C THR A 76 2.58 11.33 -16.40
N ASN A 77 1.94 11.98 -17.36
CA ASN A 77 0.50 11.80 -17.54
C ASN A 77 0.26 10.36 -18.05
N PRO A 78 -0.47 9.50 -17.34
CA PRO A 78 -0.73 8.14 -17.79
C PRO A 78 -1.41 8.06 -19.16
N LYS A 79 -2.22 9.06 -19.53
CA LYS A 79 -2.90 9.16 -20.84
C LYS A 79 -1.93 9.33 -22.01
N ALA A 80 -0.69 9.73 -21.75
CA ALA A 80 0.32 9.93 -22.80
C ALA A 80 1.17 8.69 -23.09
N THR A 81 0.97 7.57 -22.38
CA THR A 81 1.81 6.38 -22.48
C THR A 81 1.01 5.13 -22.79
N ASN A 82 1.37 4.42 -23.87
CA ASN A 82 0.75 3.15 -24.26
C ASN A 82 1.39 1.91 -23.61
N ASN A 83 2.07 2.03 -22.48
CA ASN A 83 3.00 0.99 -22.02
C ASN A 83 2.65 0.37 -20.68
N SER A 84 1.41 -0.07 -20.50
CA SER A 84 0.95 -0.71 -19.25
C SER A 84 1.54 -2.09 -18.98
N ALA A 85 2.06 -2.78 -19.99
CA ALA A 85 2.57 -4.15 -19.82
C ALA A 85 3.97 -4.22 -19.18
N LYS A 86 4.76 -3.16 -19.22
CA LYS A 86 6.17 -3.18 -18.79
C LYS A 86 6.38 -2.83 -17.31
N THR A 87 5.50 -2.03 -16.72
CA THR A 87 5.60 -1.64 -15.30
C THR A 87 4.21 -1.39 -14.75
N CYS A 88 4.02 -1.53 -13.43
CA CYS A 88 2.78 -1.11 -12.77
C CYS A 88 2.62 0.42 -12.71
N GLY A 89 3.38 1.17 -13.48
CA GLY A 89 3.43 2.61 -13.38
C GLY A 89 3.35 3.30 -14.73
N SER A 90 2.37 3.15 -15.53
CA SER A 90 2.06 3.92 -16.74
C SER A 90 0.82 3.31 -17.39
N SER A 91 -0.20 3.01 -16.57
CA SER A 91 -1.43 2.40 -17.05
C SER A 91 -2.53 3.44 -17.08
N GLU A 92 -3.16 3.59 -18.22
CA GLU A 92 -4.34 4.45 -18.41
C GLU A 92 -5.59 3.86 -17.79
N ASN A 93 -5.61 2.54 -17.57
CA ASN A 93 -6.76 1.82 -17.07
C ASN A 93 -6.56 1.40 -15.61
N VAL A 94 -7.51 1.75 -14.75
CA VAL A 94 -7.42 1.50 -13.30
C VAL A 94 -7.38 0.00 -12.97
N ILE A 95 -8.19 -0.81 -13.63
CA ILE A 95 -8.20 -2.28 -13.43
C ILE A 95 -6.87 -2.87 -13.92
N ASP A 96 -6.38 -2.43 -15.06
CA ASP A 96 -5.10 -2.88 -15.60
C ASP A 96 -3.92 -2.55 -14.66
N SER A 97 -3.97 -1.37 -14.06
CA SER A 97 -3.02 -0.95 -13.02
C SER A 97 -3.11 -1.85 -11.78
N LEU A 98 -4.32 -2.14 -11.28
CA LEU A 98 -4.53 -3.05 -10.15
C LEU A 98 -3.96 -4.44 -10.43
N ILE A 99 -4.26 -5.01 -11.60
CA ILE A 99 -3.72 -6.30 -12.02
C ILE A 99 -2.19 -6.26 -12.06
N GLY A 100 -1.60 -5.21 -12.65
CA GLY A 100 -0.15 -5.02 -12.68
C GLY A 100 0.47 -4.99 -11.28
N VAL A 101 -0.14 -4.27 -10.34
CA VAL A 101 0.31 -4.21 -8.93
C VAL A 101 0.16 -5.57 -8.25
N ILE A 102 -0.95 -6.30 -8.46
CA ILE A 102 -1.15 -7.66 -7.92
C ILE A 102 -0.06 -8.60 -8.45
N LEU A 103 0.22 -8.58 -9.75
CA LEU A 103 1.25 -9.39 -10.36
C LEU A 103 2.65 -9.07 -9.84
N SER A 104 2.92 -7.83 -9.45
CA SER A 104 4.21 -7.40 -8.88
C SER A 104 4.44 -7.83 -7.43
N GLN A 105 3.40 -8.30 -6.72
CA GLN A 105 3.54 -8.71 -5.31
C GLN A 105 4.48 -9.91 -5.16
N ASN A 106 5.49 -9.78 -4.30
CA ASN A 106 6.48 -10.82 -4.01
C ASN A 106 7.14 -11.43 -5.26
N THR A 107 7.44 -10.59 -6.24
CA THR A 107 8.00 -11.04 -7.52
C THR A 107 8.98 -10.00 -8.07
N SER A 108 9.92 -10.43 -8.94
CA SER A 108 10.81 -9.50 -9.61
C SER A 108 10.07 -8.69 -10.68
N GLY A 109 10.56 -7.47 -10.98
CA GLY A 109 9.97 -6.65 -12.04
C GLY A 109 9.92 -7.38 -13.40
N ARG A 110 10.97 -8.14 -13.75
CA ARG A 110 11.04 -8.93 -14.98
C ARG A 110 9.91 -9.97 -15.03
N ASN A 111 9.75 -10.73 -13.96
CA ASN A 111 8.73 -11.80 -13.90
C ASN A 111 7.31 -11.24 -13.86
N SER A 112 7.08 -10.12 -13.16
CA SER A 112 5.76 -9.50 -13.14
C SER A 112 5.38 -8.88 -14.48
N SER A 113 6.32 -8.24 -15.16
CA SER A 113 6.08 -7.70 -16.51
C SER A 113 5.83 -8.83 -17.51
N GLY A 114 6.63 -9.92 -17.46
CA GLY A 114 6.41 -11.09 -18.28
C GLY A 114 5.03 -11.72 -18.04
N ALA A 115 4.64 -11.90 -16.78
CA ALA A 115 3.32 -12.42 -16.43
C ALA A 115 2.17 -11.52 -16.96
N LYS A 116 2.34 -10.19 -16.90
CA LYS A 116 1.36 -9.25 -17.47
C LYS A 116 1.27 -9.38 -18.99
N THR A 117 2.42 -9.43 -19.66
CA THR A 117 2.47 -9.61 -21.12
C THR A 117 1.82 -10.94 -21.55
N SER A 118 2.08 -12.03 -20.83
CA SER A 118 1.48 -13.34 -21.11
C SER A 118 -0.03 -13.34 -20.84
N LEU A 119 -0.50 -12.66 -19.80
CA LEU A 119 -1.92 -12.50 -19.51
C LEU A 119 -2.63 -11.76 -20.66
N ASP A 120 -2.04 -10.65 -21.12
CA ASP A 120 -2.58 -9.85 -22.22
C ASP A 120 -2.59 -10.64 -23.55
N ALA A 121 -1.59 -11.45 -23.79
CA ALA A 121 -1.53 -12.33 -24.98
C ALA A 121 -2.59 -13.43 -24.91
N ALA A 122 -2.86 -14.01 -23.73
CA ALA A 122 -3.80 -15.13 -23.58
C ALA A 122 -5.28 -14.71 -23.64
N PHE A 123 -5.60 -13.50 -23.20
CA PHE A 123 -7.00 -13.05 -23.03
C PHE A 123 -7.35 -11.80 -23.82
N GLY A 124 -6.36 -11.12 -24.40
CA GLY A 124 -6.52 -9.79 -24.98
C GLY A 124 -6.35 -8.69 -23.92
N ARG A 125 -5.68 -7.61 -24.31
CA ARG A 125 -5.49 -6.47 -23.41
C ARG A 125 -6.84 -5.84 -23.04
N HIS A 126 -7.05 -5.58 -21.76
CA HIS A 126 -8.27 -5.01 -21.19
C HIS A 126 -9.54 -5.89 -21.38
N ASN A 127 -9.40 -7.12 -21.83
CA ASN A 127 -10.52 -8.05 -21.90
C ASN A 127 -10.77 -8.71 -20.53
N PHE A 128 -11.22 -7.91 -19.59
CA PHE A 128 -11.42 -8.32 -18.20
C PHE A 128 -12.52 -9.38 -18.06
N ALA A 129 -13.53 -9.37 -18.93
CA ALA A 129 -14.56 -10.40 -18.96
C ALA A 129 -13.95 -11.77 -19.24
N ALA A 130 -13.10 -11.88 -20.27
CA ALA A 130 -12.45 -13.13 -20.60
C ALA A 130 -11.58 -13.68 -19.47
N ILE A 131 -10.92 -12.80 -18.67
CA ILE A 131 -10.14 -13.22 -17.50
C ILE A 131 -11.07 -13.69 -16.38
N ALA A 132 -12.14 -12.94 -16.10
CA ALA A 132 -13.07 -13.23 -14.99
C ALA A 132 -13.85 -14.54 -15.20
N GLU A 133 -14.29 -14.79 -16.44
CA GLU A 133 -15.16 -15.91 -16.81
C GLU A 133 -14.39 -17.18 -17.19
N SER A 134 -13.09 -17.10 -17.32
CA SER A 134 -12.24 -18.23 -17.69
C SER A 134 -12.02 -19.20 -16.52
N PRO A 135 -11.78 -20.50 -16.77
CA PRO A 135 -11.29 -21.39 -15.74
C PRO A 135 -10.02 -20.85 -15.07
N THR A 136 -9.94 -20.95 -13.74
CA THR A 136 -8.82 -20.40 -12.96
C THR A 136 -7.48 -20.97 -13.41
N GLU A 137 -7.44 -22.23 -13.81
CA GLU A 137 -6.25 -22.92 -14.30
C GLU A 137 -5.64 -22.25 -15.54
N ARG A 138 -6.49 -21.72 -16.42
CA ARG A 138 -6.04 -20.99 -17.61
C ARG A 138 -5.40 -19.66 -17.25
N VAL A 139 -5.96 -18.94 -16.26
CA VAL A 139 -5.39 -17.70 -15.73
C VAL A 139 -4.05 -17.99 -15.01
N VAL A 140 -4.01 -19.06 -14.21
CA VAL A 140 -2.79 -19.51 -13.52
C VAL A 140 -1.68 -19.81 -14.54
N GLU A 141 -1.97 -20.51 -15.61
CA GLU A 141 -0.99 -20.82 -16.67
C GLU A 141 -0.45 -19.53 -17.31
N ALA A 142 -1.32 -18.60 -17.66
CA ALA A 142 -0.94 -17.33 -18.28
C ALA A 142 0.01 -16.49 -17.41
N ILE A 143 -0.13 -16.57 -16.07
CA ILE A 143 0.68 -15.75 -15.13
C ILE A 143 1.74 -16.56 -14.37
N ARG A 144 2.00 -17.82 -14.75
CA ARG A 144 2.86 -18.77 -14.02
C ARG A 144 4.24 -18.21 -13.68
N GLN A 145 4.86 -17.51 -14.62
CA GLN A 145 6.20 -16.92 -14.43
C GLN A 145 6.23 -15.81 -13.36
N GLY A 146 5.08 -15.24 -13.00
CA GLY A 146 4.96 -14.19 -11.98
C GLY A 146 5.09 -14.70 -10.54
N GLY A 147 5.16 -16.01 -10.32
CA GLY A 147 5.16 -16.62 -8.99
C GLY A 147 3.84 -16.44 -8.23
N LEU A 148 3.55 -17.30 -7.28
CA LEU A 148 2.29 -17.31 -6.54
C LEU A 148 1.06 -17.31 -7.46
N ALA A 149 1.15 -17.96 -8.62
CA ALA A 149 0.18 -17.85 -9.71
C ALA A 149 -1.24 -18.21 -9.27
N ASN A 150 -1.43 -19.31 -8.52
CA ASN A 150 -2.73 -19.72 -8.01
C ASN A 150 -3.40 -18.62 -7.15
N LYS A 151 -2.64 -18.05 -6.22
CA LYS A 151 -3.15 -16.99 -5.34
C LYS A 151 -3.46 -15.72 -6.13
N LYS A 152 -2.57 -15.32 -7.05
CA LYS A 152 -2.75 -14.11 -7.86
C LYS A 152 -3.92 -14.25 -8.83
N ALA A 153 -4.07 -15.40 -9.51
CA ALA A 153 -5.20 -15.68 -10.39
C ALA A 153 -6.54 -15.58 -9.64
N ALA A 154 -6.67 -16.28 -8.51
CA ALA A 154 -7.87 -16.20 -7.69
C ALA A 154 -8.16 -14.77 -7.21
N THR A 155 -7.13 -14.00 -6.82
CA THR A 155 -7.30 -12.60 -6.41
C THR A 155 -7.77 -11.73 -7.58
N ILE A 156 -7.19 -11.88 -8.77
CA ILE A 156 -7.57 -11.12 -9.97
C ILE A 156 -9.01 -11.44 -10.37
N GLN A 157 -9.37 -12.71 -10.45
CA GLN A 157 -10.73 -13.11 -10.82
C GLN A 157 -11.76 -12.61 -9.80
N LYS A 158 -11.49 -12.76 -8.50
CA LYS A 158 -12.38 -12.26 -7.44
C LYS A 158 -12.54 -10.74 -7.49
N LEU A 159 -11.45 -10.01 -7.77
CA LEU A 159 -11.48 -8.56 -7.97
C LEU A 159 -12.41 -8.20 -9.14
N LEU A 160 -12.22 -8.83 -10.29
CA LEU A 160 -12.99 -8.55 -11.49
C LEU A 160 -14.48 -8.87 -11.30
N THR A 161 -14.79 -10.03 -10.70
CA THR A 161 -16.18 -10.42 -10.38
C THR A 161 -16.83 -9.38 -9.46
N SER A 162 -16.11 -8.97 -8.38
CA SER A 162 -16.63 -7.97 -7.45
C SER A 162 -16.87 -6.61 -8.11
N ILE A 163 -16.00 -6.20 -9.05
CA ILE A 163 -16.19 -4.96 -9.82
C ILE A 163 -17.45 -5.07 -10.68
N LYS A 164 -17.63 -6.18 -11.42
CA LYS A 164 -18.80 -6.41 -12.26
C LYS A 164 -20.10 -6.42 -11.45
N GLU A 165 -20.10 -7.09 -10.29
CA GLU A 165 -21.26 -7.15 -9.39
C GLU A 165 -21.66 -5.78 -8.83
N ARG A 166 -20.67 -4.93 -8.49
CA ARG A 166 -20.94 -3.61 -7.89
C ARG A 166 -21.30 -2.53 -8.90
N HIS A 167 -20.67 -2.56 -10.07
CA HIS A 167 -20.78 -1.47 -11.06
C HIS A 167 -21.54 -1.85 -12.33
N GLY A 168 -21.92 -3.14 -12.48
CA GLY A 168 -22.59 -3.61 -13.69
C GLY A 168 -21.68 -3.80 -14.91
N GLU A 169 -20.41 -3.37 -14.81
CA GLU A 169 -19.40 -3.44 -15.88
C GLU A 169 -17.98 -3.68 -15.29
N TYR A 170 -17.04 -4.06 -16.15
CA TYR A 170 -15.63 -4.20 -15.79
C TYR A 170 -14.90 -2.87 -15.95
N SER A 171 -15.29 -1.85 -15.16
CA SER A 171 -14.71 -0.53 -15.21
C SER A 171 -14.57 0.07 -13.81
N LEU A 172 -13.45 0.77 -13.59
CA LEU A 172 -13.19 1.67 -12.45
C LEU A 172 -12.69 3.03 -12.96
N GLN A 173 -12.93 3.36 -14.24
CA GLN A 173 -12.41 4.58 -14.83
C GLN A 173 -13.04 5.84 -14.23
N TYR A 174 -14.21 5.75 -13.65
CA TYR A 174 -14.84 6.85 -12.92
C TYR A 174 -13.93 7.41 -11.80
N LEU A 175 -13.03 6.58 -11.24
CA LEU A 175 -12.04 7.02 -10.25
C LEU A 175 -11.01 8.01 -10.84
N ALA A 176 -10.80 7.95 -12.16
CA ALA A 176 -9.91 8.87 -12.87
C ALA A 176 -10.62 10.13 -13.40
N GLU A 177 -11.92 10.05 -13.60
CA GLU A 177 -12.71 11.05 -14.30
C GLU A 177 -13.48 11.97 -13.37
N GLN A 178 -13.87 11.47 -12.20
CA GLN A 178 -14.64 12.22 -11.21
C GLN A 178 -13.71 13.01 -10.27
N ASN A 179 -14.22 14.12 -9.74
CA ASN A 179 -13.53 14.92 -8.74
C ASN A 179 -13.58 14.25 -7.35
N MET A 180 -13.12 13.00 -7.27
CA MET A 180 -13.02 12.25 -6.03
C MET A 180 -11.76 12.65 -5.28
N THR A 181 -11.86 12.71 -3.95
CA THR A 181 -10.71 12.88 -3.07
C THR A 181 -9.85 11.61 -3.05
N ASP A 182 -8.58 11.75 -2.71
CA ASP A 182 -7.67 10.61 -2.56
C ASP A 182 -8.16 9.62 -1.49
N GLU A 183 -8.85 10.11 -0.46
CA GLU A 183 -9.46 9.30 0.59
C GLU A 183 -10.62 8.45 0.06
N GLU A 184 -11.49 9.01 -0.76
CA GLU A 184 -12.61 8.29 -1.38
C GLU A 184 -12.08 7.21 -2.33
N ILE A 185 -11.10 7.54 -3.17
CA ILE A 185 -10.44 6.59 -4.06
C ILE A 185 -9.75 5.48 -3.27
N MET A 186 -9.01 5.83 -2.23
CA MET A 186 -8.32 4.88 -1.35
C MET A 186 -9.32 3.93 -0.70
N LYS A 187 -10.43 4.44 -0.18
CA LYS A 187 -11.51 3.67 0.45
C LYS A 187 -12.14 2.70 -0.54
N GLU A 188 -12.47 3.17 -1.75
CA GLU A 188 -13.03 2.32 -2.80
C GLU A 188 -12.06 1.18 -3.16
N LEU A 189 -10.82 1.50 -3.46
CA LEU A 189 -9.82 0.51 -3.86
C LEU A 189 -9.55 -0.53 -2.76
N ILE A 190 -9.44 -0.12 -1.49
CA ILE A 190 -9.19 -1.04 -0.36
C ILE A 190 -10.41 -1.93 -0.08
N SER A 191 -11.59 -1.53 -0.49
CA SER A 191 -12.82 -2.32 -0.30
C SER A 191 -12.78 -3.65 -1.05
N TYR A 192 -11.95 -3.77 -2.11
CA TYR A 192 -11.77 -5.01 -2.85
C TYR A 192 -10.80 -5.96 -2.15
N ASP A 193 -11.15 -7.25 -2.16
CA ASP A 193 -10.27 -8.30 -1.62
C ASP A 193 -8.95 -8.38 -2.40
N GLY A 194 -7.85 -8.51 -1.65
CA GLY A 194 -6.50 -8.53 -2.23
C GLY A 194 -5.89 -7.16 -2.51
N VAL A 195 -6.68 -6.08 -2.39
CA VAL A 195 -6.19 -4.71 -2.48
C VAL A 195 -5.98 -4.16 -1.07
N GLY A 196 -4.74 -3.79 -0.76
CA GLY A 196 -4.37 -3.15 0.50
C GLY A 196 -3.94 -1.70 0.31
N PRO A 197 -3.67 -0.95 1.38
CA PRO A 197 -3.25 0.45 1.31
C PRO A 197 -2.08 0.69 0.33
N LYS A 198 -1.07 -0.17 0.33
CA LYS A 198 0.07 -0.09 -0.62
C LYS A 198 -0.37 -0.24 -2.07
N THR A 199 -1.27 -1.18 -2.35
CA THR A 199 -1.76 -1.41 -3.71
C THR A 199 -2.58 -0.23 -4.19
N ALA A 200 -3.48 0.28 -3.36
CA ALA A 200 -4.29 1.46 -3.65
C ALA A 200 -3.41 2.71 -3.87
N SER A 201 -2.43 2.94 -3.00
CA SER A 201 -1.47 4.05 -3.14
C SER A 201 -0.64 3.94 -4.45
N CYS A 202 -0.29 2.72 -4.88
CA CYS A 202 0.36 2.55 -6.19
C CYS A 202 -0.57 2.93 -7.36
N VAL A 203 -1.85 2.64 -7.28
CA VAL A 203 -2.83 3.06 -8.30
C VAL A 203 -2.96 4.59 -8.30
N LEU A 204 -3.11 5.20 -7.13
CA LEU A 204 -3.12 6.66 -7.00
C LEU A 204 -1.88 7.29 -7.65
N LEU A 205 -0.69 6.80 -7.29
CA LEU A 205 0.58 7.38 -7.73
C LEU A 205 0.85 7.15 -9.21
N PHE A 206 0.69 5.93 -9.70
CA PHE A 206 1.17 5.52 -11.03
C PHE A 206 0.10 5.50 -12.11
N CYS A 207 -1.17 5.35 -11.74
CA CYS A 207 -2.27 5.34 -12.69
C CYS A 207 -3.02 6.69 -12.71
N LEU A 208 -3.40 7.17 -11.53
CA LEU A 208 -4.21 8.38 -11.41
C LEU A 208 -3.38 9.67 -11.33
N GLY A 209 -2.06 9.55 -11.22
CA GLY A 209 -1.16 10.69 -11.14
C GLY A 209 -1.31 11.52 -9.86
N ARG A 210 -1.85 10.92 -8.79
CA ARG A 210 -2.02 11.57 -7.48
C ARG A 210 -0.76 11.45 -6.63
N ASP A 211 -0.61 12.34 -5.67
CA ASP A 211 0.55 12.41 -4.80
C ASP A 211 0.36 11.51 -3.57
N SER A 212 0.55 10.21 -3.75
CA SER A 212 0.44 9.19 -2.70
C SER A 212 1.76 8.44 -2.57
N PHE A 213 2.28 8.28 -1.34
CA PHE A 213 3.56 7.64 -1.10
C PHE A 213 3.39 6.16 -0.73
N ALA A 214 3.49 5.29 -1.72
CA ALA A 214 3.37 3.85 -1.52
C ALA A 214 4.57 3.27 -0.77
N VAL A 215 4.33 2.49 0.28
CA VAL A 215 5.38 1.86 1.09
C VAL A 215 5.44 0.36 0.85
N ASP A 216 6.36 -0.06 -0.01
CA ASP A 216 6.67 -1.47 -0.22
C ASP A 216 7.71 -1.99 0.79
N THR A 217 8.19 -3.21 0.63
CA THR A 217 9.18 -3.81 1.53
C THR A 217 10.55 -3.10 1.47
N HIS A 218 10.92 -2.55 0.31
CA HIS A 218 12.18 -1.82 0.14
C HIS A 218 12.09 -0.43 0.76
N VAL A 219 11.04 0.31 0.42
CA VAL A 219 10.76 1.64 0.99
C VAL A 219 10.68 1.55 2.52
N PHE A 220 9.90 0.58 3.05
CA PHE A 220 9.77 0.38 4.49
C PHE A 220 11.10 0.13 5.19
N ARG A 221 11.93 -0.76 4.63
CA ARG A 221 13.24 -1.08 5.19
C ARG A 221 14.18 0.12 5.17
N LEU A 222 14.18 0.87 4.06
CA LEU A 222 15.01 2.07 3.93
C LEU A 222 14.51 3.20 4.85
N SER A 223 13.20 3.38 5.00
CA SER A 223 12.63 4.36 5.92
C SER A 223 13.00 4.05 7.38
N LYS A 224 13.05 2.76 7.76
CA LYS A 224 13.59 2.37 9.08
C LYS A 224 15.09 2.63 9.21
N LEU A 225 15.86 2.33 8.16
CA LEU A 225 17.31 2.63 8.14
C LEU A 225 17.56 4.12 8.33
N LEU A 226 16.78 4.98 7.67
CA LEU A 226 16.92 6.44 7.73
C LEU A 226 16.33 7.06 9.01
N GLY A 227 15.72 6.27 9.89
CA GLY A 227 15.04 6.80 11.06
C GLY A 227 13.78 7.62 10.74
N TRP A 228 13.18 7.42 9.58
CA TRP A 228 11.98 8.16 9.14
C TRP A 228 10.68 7.64 9.76
N VAL A 229 10.74 6.51 10.40
CA VAL A 229 9.60 5.91 11.11
C VAL A 229 10.06 5.29 12.43
N PRO A 230 9.22 5.26 13.47
CA PRO A 230 9.55 4.60 14.73
C PRO A 230 9.93 3.14 14.53
N ALA A 231 10.82 2.61 15.36
CA ALA A 231 11.30 1.23 15.28
C ALA A 231 10.14 0.20 15.32
N LYS A 232 9.08 0.48 16.08
CA LYS A 232 7.90 -0.38 16.23
C LYS A 232 6.84 -0.20 15.13
N ALA A 233 7.03 0.74 14.20
CA ALA A 233 6.08 0.96 13.11
C ALA A 233 5.94 -0.28 12.24
N ASP A 234 4.71 -0.65 11.91
CA ASP A 234 4.40 -1.56 10.83
C ASP A 234 4.33 -0.85 9.48
N ARG A 235 4.13 -1.59 8.38
CA ARG A 235 4.11 -0.99 7.04
C ARG A 235 2.91 -0.09 6.79
N VAL A 236 1.76 -0.39 7.35
CA VAL A 236 0.54 0.41 7.15
C VAL A 236 0.68 1.75 7.85
N MET A 237 1.11 1.73 9.10
CA MET A 237 1.38 2.93 9.88
C MET A 237 2.54 3.75 9.29
N ALA A 238 3.60 3.06 8.82
CA ALA A 238 4.70 3.72 8.13
C ALA A 238 4.23 4.44 6.86
N GLN A 239 3.36 3.81 6.05
CA GLN A 239 2.82 4.44 4.86
C GLN A 239 1.99 5.67 5.20
N ALA A 240 1.07 5.58 6.15
CA ALA A 240 0.24 6.70 6.58
C ALA A 240 1.08 7.89 7.10
N HIS A 241 2.16 7.59 7.82
CA HIS A 241 3.09 8.61 8.30
C HIS A 241 3.88 9.26 7.17
N LEU A 242 4.53 8.45 6.34
CA LEU A 242 5.39 8.92 5.26
C LEU A 242 4.62 9.69 4.18
N ASP A 243 3.39 9.25 3.88
CA ASP A 243 2.53 9.92 2.92
C ASP A 243 2.19 11.37 3.34
N ARG A 244 2.15 11.63 4.65
CA ARG A 244 1.94 12.97 5.22
C ARG A 244 3.21 13.82 5.35
N ARG A 245 4.36 13.17 5.51
CA ARG A 245 5.62 13.84 5.82
C ARG A 245 6.45 14.17 4.60
N ILE A 246 6.34 13.35 3.57
CA ILE A 246 7.11 13.52 2.33
C ILE A 246 6.40 14.55 1.45
N PRO A 247 7.10 15.59 0.99
CA PRO A 247 6.53 16.59 0.08
C PRO A 247 6.02 15.97 -1.22
N ASP A 248 4.88 16.45 -1.71
CA ASP A 248 4.17 15.87 -2.85
C ASP A 248 5.03 15.81 -4.11
N GLU A 249 5.81 16.84 -4.36
CA GLU A 249 6.66 16.96 -5.55
C GLU A 249 7.78 15.89 -5.63
N VAL A 250 8.19 15.31 -4.51
CA VAL A 250 9.21 14.24 -4.51
C VAL A 250 8.63 12.84 -4.34
N LYS A 251 7.36 12.69 -3.96
CA LYS A 251 6.76 11.37 -3.67
C LYS A 251 7.00 10.36 -4.77
N TYR A 252 6.69 10.73 -6.03
CA TYR A 252 6.83 9.83 -7.18
C TYR A 252 8.30 9.41 -7.41
N GLY A 253 9.18 10.38 -7.57
CA GLY A 253 10.60 10.12 -7.85
C GLY A 253 11.29 9.40 -6.70
N LEU A 254 11.02 9.83 -5.47
CA LEU A 254 11.59 9.21 -4.27
C LEU A 254 11.15 7.76 -4.11
N HIS A 255 9.86 7.45 -4.35
CA HIS A 255 9.39 6.06 -4.31
C HIS A 255 10.14 5.19 -5.32
N VAL A 256 10.24 5.63 -6.58
CA VAL A 256 10.93 4.87 -7.65
C VAL A 256 12.40 4.63 -7.28
N LEU A 257 13.10 5.68 -6.83
CA LEU A 257 14.52 5.61 -6.47
C LEU A 257 14.77 4.76 -5.23
N MET A 258 13.92 4.85 -4.19
CA MET A 258 14.03 4.01 -3.00
C MET A 258 13.79 2.53 -3.33
N VAL A 259 12.80 2.22 -4.16
CA VAL A 259 12.56 0.84 -4.62
C VAL A 259 13.76 0.31 -5.39
N GLN A 260 14.30 1.10 -6.32
CA GLN A 260 15.47 0.73 -7.12
C GLN A 260 16.70 0.52 -6.24
N HIS A 261 17.04 1.47 -5.40
CA HIS A 261 18.16 1.36 -4.47
C HIS A 261 18.03 0.15 -3.56
N GLY A 262 16.85 -0.05 -3.00
CA GLY A 262 16.56 -1.19 -2.14
C GLY A 262 16.71 -2.55 -2.83
N ARG A 263 16.53 -2.62 -4.14
CA ARG A 263 16.73 -3.84 -4.94
C ARG A 263 18.19 -4.14 -5.22
N VAL A 264 19.00 -3.13 -5.53
CA VAL A 264 20.36 -3.33 -6.07
C VAL A 264 21.45 -3.10 -5.03
N CYS A 265 21.30 -2.18 -4.09
CA CYS A 265 22.34 -1.83 -3.13
C CYS A 265 22.62 -2.98 -2.15
N LYS A 266 23.84 -3.52 -2.22
CA LYS A 266 24.30 -4.59 -1.32
C LYS A 266 24.48 -4.08 0.12
N GLY A 267 24.91 -2.82 0.27
CA GLY A 267 25.19 -2.18 1.55
C GLY A 267 23.98 -2.06 2.47
N CYS A 268 22.78 -1.85 1.91
CA CYS A 268 21.55 -1.72 2.70
C CYS A 268 20.62 -2.95 2.67
N LYS A 269 20.98 -4.04 1.97
CA LYS A 269 20.13 -5.25 1.89
C LYS A 269 19.96 -5.99 3.21
N LYS A 270 21.02 -6.06 4.00
CA LYS A 270 21.04 -6.78 5.27
C LYS A 270 21.58 -5.87 6.36
N SER A 271 21.05 -6.03 7.57
CA SER A 271 21.65 -5.47 8.76
C SER A 271 23.11 -5.94 8.89
N GLY A 272 24.03 -5.04 9.19
CA GLY A 272 25.45 -5.36 9.38
C GLY A 272 26.28 -5.51 8.09
N SER A 273 25.71 -5.29 6.90
CA SER A 273 26.51 -5.26 5.68
C SER A 273 27.59 -4.19 5.74
N LYS A 274 28.84 -4.55 5.42
CA LYS A 274 30.01 -3.64 5.34
C LYS A 274 30.16 -2.99 3.96
N GLU A 275 29.37 -3.41 2.96
CA GLU A 275 29.39 -2.83 1.62
C GLU A 275 28.97 -1.34 1.68
N PRO A 276 29.55 -0.50 0.83
CA PRO A 276 29.24 0.93 0.78
C PRO A 276 27.75 1.16 0.43
N CYS A 277 27.20 2.24 0.99
CA CYS A 277 25.83 2.65 0.76
C CYS A 277 25.68 4.14 1.02
N VAL A 278 25.30 4.89 0.01
CA VAL A 278 25.15 6.36 0.07
C VAL A 278 24.18 6.81 1.16
N LEU A 279 23.15 6.02 1.48
CA LEU A 279 22.22 6.32 2.58
C LEU A 279 22.89 6.18 3.95
N LYS A 280 23.75 5.18 4.14
CA LYS A 280 24.51 5.02 5.38
C LYS A 280 25.57 6.12 5.56
N GLU A 281 26.16 6.56 4.47
CA GLU A 281 27.13 7.68 4.47
C GLU A 281 26.43 8.98 4.85
N TYR A 282 25.28 9.25 4.26
CA TYR A 282 24.44 10.39 4.64
C TYR A 282 24.11 10.38 6.14
N MET A 283 23.65 9.24 6.68
CA MET A 283 23.33 9.15 8.11
C MET A 283 24.53 9.39 9.02
N LYS A 284 25.73 8.92 8.64
CA LYS A 284 26.96 9.19 9.40
C LYS A 284 27.32 10.67 9.37
N SER A 285 27.19 11.34 8.22
CA SER A 285 27.49 12.76 8.08
C SER A 285 26.50 13.64 8.85
N THR A 286 25.23 13.30 8.91
CA THR A 286 24.21 14.04 9.67
C THR A 286 24.36 13.82 11.18
N ALA A 287 24.65 12.61 11.62
CA ALA A 287 24.94 12.32 13.03
C ALA A 287 26.20 13.05 13.52
N ALA A 288 27.23 13.14 12.68
CA ALA A 288 28.45 13.89 13.01
C ALA A 288 28.19 15.40 13.15
N LYS A 289 27.31 15.98 12.30
CA LYS A 289 26.92 17.40 12.41
C LYS A 289 26.10 17.68 13.67
N ALA A 290 25.13 16.82 13.99
CA ALA A 290 24.30 16.95 15.18
C ALA A 290 25.12 16.83 16.49
N GLY A 291 26.20 16.05 16.49
CA GLY A 291 27.14 15.96 17.61
C GLY A 291 28.03 17.22 17.78
N HIS A 292 28.31 17.97 16.71
CA HIS A 292 29.08 19.20 16.76
C HIS A 292 28.28 20.43 17.19
N GLU A 293 26.96 20.48 16.87
CA GLU A 293 26.08 21.58 17.29
C GLU A 293 25.73 21.51 18.79
N GLY A 294 26.03 20.42 19.47
CA GLY A 294 25.83 20.27 20.92
C GLY A 294 26.99 20.81 21.79
N ASP A 295 28.17 21.03 21.22
CA ASP A 295 29.35 21.47 21.95
C ASP A 295 29.59 23.00 21.91
N ASP A 296 28.81 23.75 21.12
CA ASP A 296 28.91 25.21 21.00
C ASP A 296 27.82 25.96 21.78
N LEU A 297 27.46 25.52 22.97
CA LEU A 297 26.74 26.38 23.91
C LEU A 297 27.72 27.31 24.60
N PRO A 298 27.57 28.65 24.51
CA PRO A 298 28.43 29.58 25.19
C PRO A 298 28.33 29.38 26.71
N VAL A 299 29.45 29.10 27.34
CA VAL A 299 29.58 29.13 28.78
C VAL A 299 29.22 30.55 29.23
N LYS A 300 28.14 30.70 29.98
CA LYS A 300 27.81 31.94 30.64
C LYS A 300 28.85 32.09 31.78
N ASP A 301 29.75 33.02 31.60
CA ASP A 301 30.56 33.53 32.70
C ASP A 301 29.62 34.26 33.67
N ASP A 302 29.42 33.68 34.85
CA ASP A 302 28.79 34.33 35.98
C ASP A 302 29.83 35.29 36.59
N GLU A 303 29.59 36.60 36.46
CA GLU A 303 30.09 37.65 37.37
C GLU A 303 28.97 38.16 38.29
#